data_a8dd4b234fac2ef980e05d64a9f443bb
#
_entry.id   a8dd4b234fac2ef980e05d64a9f443bb
#
_cell.length_a   1.000
_cell.length_b   1.000
_cell.length_c   1.000
_cell.angle_alpha   90.00
_cell.angle_beta   90.00
_cell.angle_gamma   90.00
#
_symmetry.space_group_name_H-M   'P 1'
#
loop_
_entity.id
_entity.type
_entity.pdbx_description
1 polymer ?
#
loop_
_entity_poly.entity_id
_entity_poly.type
_entity_poly.pdbx_seq_one_letter_code
_entity_poly.pdbx_strand_id
1 'polypeptide(L)'
;HEEYAEHIEKIGNYLRAAADITIVPSVREYLLAEADALATDDYRNSEEKWLAMDDSRMDLVIGPNEDRDDKRFGIKRSYSAYVVLKNMDLTQRVSKFTGMVGKMQEDLPCKPEYKNSFIPGAHSNIFVCDALYYSGEANAAIKDMAINLPFDPAVQAEVGTRTILMRNVISAKFNYIIFPLG
;
A
#
# COMPACT_ATOMS: atom_id res chain seq x y z
N HIS A 1 0.30 10.15 -19.73
CA HIS A 1 -1.06 10.71 -19.56
C HIS A 1 -1.85 10.80 -20.89
N GLU A 2 -1.28 11.29 -21.97
CA GLU A 2 -2.03 11.46 -23.25
C GLU A 2 -2.66 10.15 -23.74
N GLU A 3 -1.88 9.07 -23.79
CA GLU A 3 -2.32 7.76 -24.29
C GLU A 3 -3.45 7.14 -23.45
N TYR A 4 -3.47 7.39 -22.15
CA TYR A 4 -4.41 6.78 -21.19
C TYR A 4 -5.41 7.78 -20.61
N ALA A 5 -5.51 9.00 -21.16
CA ALA A 5 -6.32 10.08 -20.62
C ALA A 5 -7.80 9.67 -20.39
N GLU A 6 -8.40 8.98 -21.36
CA GLU A 6 -9.79 8.51 -21.26
C GLU A 6 -9.99 7.49 -20.13
N HIS A 7 -9.00 6.59 -19.93
CA HIS A 7 -9.06 5.60 -18.85
C HIS A 7 -8.89 6.26 -17.49
N ILE A 8 -7.94 7.19 -17.37
CA ILE A 8 -7.69 7.96 -16.14
C ILE A 8 -8.94 8.76 -15.76
N GLU A 9 -9.56 9.44 -16.71
CA GLU A 9 -10.80 10.17 -16.48
C GLU A 9 -11.93 9.25 -15.98
N LYS A 10 -12.12 8.10 -16.60
CA LYS A 10 -13.12 7.11 -16.15
C LYS A 10 -12.84 6.62 -14.73
N ILE A 11 -11.59 6.33 -14.40
CA ILE A 11 -11.20 5.92 -13.04
C ILE A 11 -11.52 7.05 -12.05
N GLY A 12 -11.13 8.27 -12.35
CA GLY A 12 -11.42 9.44 -11.52
C GLY A 12 -12.93 9.62 -11.28
N ASN A 13 -13.76 9.45 -12.32
CA ASN A 13 -15.21 9.52 -12.20
C ASN A 13 -15.78 8.41 -11.30
N TYR A 14 -15.28 7.18 -11.38
CA TYR A 14 -15.69 6.10 -10.49
C TYR A 14 -15.25 6.33 -9.04
N LEU A 15 -14.06 6.89 -8.81
CA LEU A 15 -13.60 7.25 -7.47
C LEU A 15 -14.48 8.33 -6.84
N ARG A 16 -14.86 9.35 -7.61
CA ARG A 16 -15.78 10.41 -7.15
C ARG A 16 -17.17 9.83 -6.84
N ALA A 17 -17.71 8.97 -7.71
CA ALA A 17 -18.98 8.30 -7.45
C ALA A 17 -18.92 7.42 -6.19
N ALA A 18 -17.82 6.72 -5.95
CA ALA A 18 -17.61 5.97 -4.72
C ALA A 18 -17.53 6.89 -3.49
N ALA A 19 -16.87 8.05 -3.62
CA ALA A 19 -16.80 9.06 -2.56
C ALA A 19 -18.18 9.63 -2.19
N ASP A 20 -19.10 9.70 -3.13
CA ASP A 20 -20.47 10.21 -2.89
C ASP A 20 -21.34 9.23 -2.10
N ILE A 21 -21.07 7.94 -2.18
CA ILE A 21 -21.86 6.90 -1.50
C ILE A 21 -21.23 6.40 -0.20
N THR A 22 -19.95 6.66 0.04
CA THR A 22 -19.30 6.21 1.29
C THR A 22 -19.79 7.02 2.49
N ILE A 23 -20.01 6.32 3.60
CA ILE A 23 -20.39 6.93 4.87
C ILE A 23 -19.17 7.24 5.76
N VAL A 24 -17.97 6.82 5.37
CA VAL A 24 -16.73 7.01 6.13
C VAL A 24 -16.01 8.25 5.60
N PRO A 25 -15.89 9.32 6.41
CA PRO A 25 -15.34 10.60 5.94
C PRO A 25 -13.91 10.50 5.42
N SER A 26 -13.03 9.76 6.10
CA SER A 26 -11.64 9.59 5.68
C SER A 26 -11.50 8.88 4.34
N VAL A 27 -12.35 7.88 4.08
CA VAL A 27 -12.42 7.20 2.79
C VAL A 27 -12.85 8.17 1.70
N ARG A 28 -13.87 9.02 1.98
CA ARG A 28 -14.33 10.03 1.02
C ARG A 28 -13.22 11.01 0.67
N GLU A 29 -12.51 11.52 1.67
CA GLU A 29 -11.40 12.45 1.45
C GLU A 29 -10.29 11.83 0.60
N TYR A 30 -9.91 10.59 0.91
CA TYR A 30 -8.92 9.86 0.12
C TYR A 30 -9.38 9.65 -1.33
N LEU A 31 -10.59 9.15 -1.56
CA LEU A 31 -11.08 8.87 -2.91
C LEU A 31 -11.12 10.12 -3.79
N LEU A 32 -11.50 11.28 -3.23
CA LEU A 32 -11.49 12.55 -3.94
C LEU A 32 -10.06 13.01 -4.25
N ALA A 33 -9.16 12.94 -3.26
CA ALA A 33 -7.76 13.29 -3.44
C ALA A 33 -7.07 12.38 -4.48
N GLU A 34 -7.39 11.09 -4.49
CA GLU A 34 -6.82 10.14 -5.45
C GLU A 34 -7.36 10.38 -6.88
N ALA A 35 -8.63 10.75 -7.01
CA ALA A 35 -9.18 11.14 -8.30
C ALA A 35 -8.50 12.40 -8.87
N ASP A 36 -8.12 13.34 -8.01
CA ASP A 36 -7.37 14.53 -8.41
C ASP A 36 -5.89 14.19 -8.72
N ALA A 37 -5.28 13.32 -7.91
CA ALA A 37 -3.91 12.84 -8.11
C ALA A 37 -3.74 12.14 -9.46
N LEU A 38 -4.66 11.25 -9.82
CA LEU A 38 -4.66 10.58 -11.12
C LEU A 38 -4.75 11.56 -12.30
N ALA A 39 -5.47 12.68 -12.15
CA ALA A 39 -5.62 13.68 -13.19
C ALA A 39 -4.40 14.60 -13.31
N THR A 40 -3.71 14.89 -12.20
CA THR A 40 -2.61 15.88 -12.12
C THR A 40 -1.23 15.25 -12.09
N ASP A 41 -1.13 13.96 -11.78
CA ASP A 41 0.12 13.21 -11.52
C ASP A 41 0.86 13.71 -10.24
N ASP A 42 0.14 14.36 -9.33
CA ASP A 42 0.61 14.78 -8.02
C ASP A 42 -0.10 13.96 -6.93
N TYR A 43 0.62 13.00 -6.36
CA TYR A 43 0.07 12.01 -5.43
C TYR A 43 0.26 12.37 -3.95
N ARG A 44 1.01 13.40 -3.63
CA ARG A 44 1.35 13.71 -2.23
C ARG A 44 0.13 13.83 -1.32
N ASN A 45 -0.85 14.62 -1.73
CA ASN A 45 -2.06 14.83 -0.94
C ASN A 45 -2.88 13.54 -0.77
N SER A 46 -2.98 12.73 -1.81
CA SER A 46 -3.70 11.45 -1.73
C SER A 46 -2.99 10.43 -0.84
N GLU A 47 -1.66 10.36 -0.91
CA GLU A 47 -0.85 9.52 -0.04
C GLU A 47 -1.00 9.89 1.45
N GLU A 48 -0.97 11.18 1.77
CA GLU A 48 -1.21 11.67 3.12
C GLU A 48 -2.62 11.33 3.63
N LYS A 49 -3.65 11.51 2.78
CA LYS A 49 -5.04 11.13 3.11
C LYS A 49 -5.20 9.62 3.29
N TRP A 50 -4.55 8.83 2.44
CA TRP A 50 -4.54 7.38 2.57
C TRP A 50 -3.91 6.93 3.89
N LEU A 51 -2.77 7.49 4.27
CA LEU A 51 -2.11 7.18 5.54
C LEU A 51 -2.98 7.56 6.76
N ALA A 52 -3.78 8.61 6.64
CA ALA A 52 -4.71 9.05 7.70
C ALA A 52 -6.01 8.22 7.79
N MET A 53 -6.28 7.33 6.81
CA MET A 53 -7.52 6.56 6.73
C MET A 53 -7.48 5.30 7.62
N ASP A 54 -7.52 5.47 8.94
CA ASP A 54 -7.43 4.35 9.90
C ASP A 54 -8.79 3.82 10.37
N ASP A 55 -9.86 4.59 10.23
CA ASP A 55 -11.22 4.29 10.71
C ASP A 55 -12.01 3.35 9.78
N SER A 56 -11.53 3.09 8.57
CA SER A 56 -12.17 2.19 7.61
C SER A 56 -11.66 0.76 7.73
N ARG A 57 -12.58 -0.20 7.68
CA ARG A 57 -12.24 -1.61 7.52
C ARG A 57 -11.85 -1.99 6.09
N MET A 58 -12.39 -1.28 5.11
CA MET A 58 -12.01 -1.43 3.71
C MET A 58 -10.86 -0.49 3.41
N ASP A 59 -9.88 -0.97 2.67
CA ASP A 59 -8.78 -0.16 2.17
C ASP A 59 -8.67 -0.30 0.65
N LEU A 60 -8.36 0.79 0.00
CA LEU A 60 -8.18 0.87 -1.44
C LEU A 60 -6.83 1.50 -1.71
N VAL A 61 -6.05 0.85 -2.55
CA VAL A 61 -4.82 1.41 -3.13
C VAL A 61 -5.00 1.39 -4.65
N ILE A 62 -4.79 2.51 -5.29
CA ILE A 62 -4.83 2.63 -6.75
C ILE A 62 -3.82 3.69 -7.17
N GLY A 63 -3.09 3.46 -8.26
CA GLY A 63 -2.16 4.44 -8.81
C GLY A 63 -0.91 3.81 -9.40
N PRO A 64 0.10 4.62 -9.75
CA PRO A 64 1.37 4.18 -10.32
C PRO A 64 2.31 3.62 -9.23
N ASN A 65 1.87 2.57 -8.56
CA ASN A 65 2.49 2.02 -7.35
C ASN A 65 3.57 0.97 -7.63
N GLU A 66 3.99 0.78 -8.89
CA GLU A 66 5.00 -0.21 -9.23
C GLU A 66 6.11 0.41 -10.06
N ASP A 67 7.34 0.35 -9.56
CA ASP A 67 8.52 0.94 -10.18
C ASP A 67 9.58 -0.09 -10.63
N ARG A 68 9.29 -1.39 -10.46
CA ARG A 68 10.24 -2.47 -10.75
C ARG A 68 10.61 -2.59 -12.22
N ASP A 69 9.73 -2.13 -13.11
CA ASP A 69 9.87 -2.30 -14.57
C ASP A 69 10.89 -1.35 -15.20
N ASP A 70 11.19 -0.22 -14.56
CA ASP A 70 12.17 0.74 -15.05
C ASP A 70 13.14 1.20 -13.98
N LYS A 71 14.02 0.31 -13.57
CA LYS A 71 15.09 0.65 -12.61
C LYS A 71 16.23 1.49 -13.21
N ARG A 72 16.26 1.65 -14.54
CA ARG A 72 17.34 2.39 -15.21
C ARG A 72 17.12 3.89 -15.22
N PHE A 73 15.93 4.32 -15.55
CA PHE A 73 15.59 5.73 -15.71
C PHE A 73 14.59 6.23 -14.67
N GLY A 74 13.84 5.33 -14.04
CA GLY A 74 12.83 5.66 -13.04
C GLY A 74 11.62 6.45 -13.60
N ILE A 75 11.42 6.41 -14.94
CA ILE A 75 10.38 7.19 -15.62
C ILE A 75 9.09 6.41 -15.73
N LYS A 76 9.19 5.10 -15.97
CA LYS A 76 8.01 4.24 -16.17
C LYS A 76 7.50 3.74 -14.83
N ARG A 77 6.21 3.84 -14.64
CA ARG A 77 5.48 3.28 -13.51
C ARG A 77 4.31 2.46 -14.02
N SER A 78 4.11 1.27 -13.45
CA SER A 78 2.93 0.47 -13.74
C SER A 78 1.82 0.77 -12.76
N TYR A 79 0.60 0.90 -13.28
CA TYR A 79 -0.58 1.13 -12.45
C TYR A 79 -1.06 -0.17 -11.83
N SER A 80 -1.33 -0.12 -10.55
CA SER A 80 -1.91 -1.23 -9.80
C SER A 80 -3.08 -0.76 -8.95
N ALA A 81 -4.01 -1.67 -8.70
CA ALA A 81 -5.10 -1.42 -7.78
C ALA A 81 -5.35 -2.64 -6.88
N TYR A 82 -5.61 -2.37 -5.61
CA TYR A 82 -5.95 -3.34 -4.59
C TYR A 82 -7.18 -2.87 -3.83
N VAL A 83 -8.15 -3.76 -3.66
CA VAL A 83 -9.22 -3.60 -2.68
C VAL A 83 -9.03 -4.66 -1.62
N VAL A 84 -8.85 -4.25 -0.38
CA VAL A 84 -8.55 -5.15 0.72
C VAL A 84 -9.49 -4.90 1.91
N LEU A 85 -9.72 -5.93 2.70
CA LEU A 85 -10.51 -5.86 3.94
C LEU A 85 -9.60 -6.11 5.14
N LYS A 86 -9.51 -5.14 6.06
CA LYS A 86 -8.69 -5.23 7.27
C LYS A 86 -9.26 -6.29 8.23
N ASN A 87 -8.38 -7.20 8.66
CA ASN A 87 -8.65 -8.13 9.75
C ASN A 87 -8.08 -7.54 11.04
N MET A 88 -8.94 -6.90 11.84
CA MET A 88 -8.51 -6.15 13.00
C MET A 88 -7.93 -7.02 14.11
N ASP A 89 -8.45 -8.24 14.29
CA ASP A 89 -7.94 -9.19 15.30
C ASP A 89 -6.51 -9.62 15.00
N LEU A 90 -6.22 -9.97 13.75
CA LEU A 90 -4.87 -10.31 13.32
C LEU A 90 -3.95 -9.08 13.29
N THR A 91 -4.46 -7.93 12.88
CA THR A 91 -3.73 -6.67 12.93
C THR A 91 -3.25 -6.36 14.35
N GLN A 92 -4.14 -6.48 15.34
CA GLN A 92 -3.78 -6.27 16.75
C GLN A 92 -2.74 -7.29 17.24
N ARG A 93 -2.77 -8.53 16.74
CA ARG A 93 -1.75 -9.53 17.09
C ARG A 93 -0.39 -9.18 16.52
N VAL A 94 -0.34 -8.69 15.27
CA VAL A 94 0.90 -8.28 14.59
C VAL A 94 1.45 -6.98 15.16
N SER A 95 0.61 -6.04 15.58
CA SER A 95 1.03 -4.76 16.14
C SER A 95 1.93 -4.87 17.39
N LYS A 96 1.86 -6.00 18.09
CA LYS A 96 2.79 -6.29 19.20
C LYS A 96 4.25 -6.36 18.76
N PHE A 97 4.49 -6.72 17.51
CA PHE A 97 5.83 -6.83 16.95
C PHE A 97 6.34 -5.50 16.40
N THR A 98 5.47 -4.58 16.00
CA THR A 98 5.90 -3.26 15.47
C THR A 98 6.69 -2.46 16.50
N GLY A 99 6.29 -2.51 17.76
CA GLY A 99 7.04 -1.89 18.86
C GLY A 99 8.42 -2.52 19.13
N MET A 100 8.69 -3.70 18.59
CA MET A 100 9.98 -4.41 18.76
C MET A 100 10.94 -4.21 17.58
N VAL A 101 10.48 -3.63 16.47
CA VAL A 101 11.26 -3.53 15.22
C VAL A 101 12.57 -2.79 15.44
N GLY A 102 12.58 -1.69 16.19
CA GLY A 102 13.80 -0.95 16.51
C GLY A 102 14.83 -1.83 17.21
N LYS A 103 14.42 -2.58 18.24
CA LYS A 103 15.29 -3.50 18.95
C LYS A 103 15.76 -4.67 18.08
N MET A 104 14.86 -5.22 17.27
CA MET A 104 15.22 -6.28 16.32
C MET A 104 16.26 -5.81 15.31
N GLN A 105 16.18 -4.55 14.86
CA GLN A 105 17.16 -3.93 13.98
C GLN A 105 18.53 -3.76 14.68
N GLU A 106 18.54 -3.35 15.95
CA GLU A 106 19.75 -3.24 16.75
C GLU A 106 20.41 -4.60 17.00
N ASP A 107 19.61 -5.64 17.22
CA ASP A 107 20.05 -7.01 17.52
C ASP A 107 20.45 -7.82 16.27
N LEU A 108 20.36 -7.25 15.05
CA LEU A 108 20.78 -7.96 13.84
C LEU A 108 22.24 -8.44 13.97
N PRO A 109 22.53 -9.72 13.61
CA PRO A 109 23.86 -10.31 13.72
C PRO A 109 24.79 -9.85 12.59
N CYS A 110 24.92 -8.54 12.42
CA CYS A 110 25.80 -7.92 11.44
C CYS A 110 26.58 -6.76 12.06
N LYS A 111 27.64 -6.32 11.37
CA LYS A 111 28.43 -5.19 11.84
C LYS A 111 27.61 -3.91 11.89
N PRO A 112 27.90 -2.97 12.82
CA PRO A 112 27.16 -1.71 12.97
C PRO A 112 27.04 -0.89 11.68
N GLU A 113 28.07 -0.92 10.83
CA GLU A 113 28.12 -0.22 9.55
C GLU A 113 27.05 -0.69 8.53
N TYR A 114 26.49 -1.90 8.74
CA TYR A 114 25.42 -2.46 7.91
C TYR A 114 24.03 -2.35 8.54
N LYS A 115 23.95 -1.80 9.75
CA LYS A 115 22.67 -1.55 10.42
C LYS A 115 22.16 -0.19 10.00
N ASN A 116 21.02 -0.16 9.28
CA ASN A 116 20.36 1.10 9.01
C ASN A 116 19.92 1.75 10.32
N SER A 117 20.11 3.05 10.44
CA SER A 117 19.46 3.80 11.51
C SER A 117 17.96 3.66 11.29
N PHE A 118 17.29 2.95 12.19
CA PHE A 118 15.83 2.91 12.20
C PHE A 118 15.35 4.30 12.63
N ILE A 119 14.88 5.07 11.68
CA ILE A 119 14.11 6.29 11.96
C ILE A 119 12.65 5.84 11.91
N PRO A 120 11.99 5.69 13.07
CA PRO A 120 10.56 5.45 13.05
C PRO A 120 9.90 6.66 12.39
N GLY A 121 9.37 6.50 11.21
CA GLY A 121 8.41 7.45 10.68
C GLY A 121 7.26 7.59 11.69
N ALA A 122 6.64 8.75 11.79
CA ALA A 122 5.60 9.05 12.78
C ALA A 122 4.44 8.03 12.74
N HIS A 123 4.23 7.39 11.59
CA HIS A 123 3.20 6.37 11.39
C HIS A 123 3.76 5.23 10.53
N SER A 124 4.17 4.13 11.18
CA SER A 124 4.48 2.87 10.48
C SER A 124 3.46 1.82 10.91
N ASN A 125 2.27 1.86 10.29
CA ASN A 125 1.19 0.95 10.60
C ASN A 125 1.28 -0.33 9.74
N ILE A 126 1.08 -1.48 10.38
CA ILE A 126 0.97 -2.77 9.69
C ILE A 126 -0.47 -3.27 9.84
N PHE A 127 -1.14 -3.48 8.72
CA PHE A 127 -2.46 -4.07 8.68
C PHE A 127 -2.42 -5.47 8.06
N VAL A 128 -3.08 -6.42 8.70
CA VAL A 128 -3.35 -7.73 8.12
C VAL A 128 -4.70 -7.65 7.42
N CYS A 129 -4.71 -7.93 6.12
CA CYS A 129 -5.88 -7.78 5.28
C CYS A 129 -6.17 -9.05 4.48
N ASP A 130 -7.41 -9.18 4.03
CA ASP A 130 -7.78 -10.10 2.96
C ASP A 130 -7.92 -9.30 1.66
N ALA A 131 -7.16 -9.67 0.65
CA ALA A 131 -7.29 -9.08 -0.67
C ALA A 131 -8.59 -9.59 -1.32
N LEU A 132 -9.45 -8.65 -1.73
CA LEU A 132 -10.73 -8.91 -2.37
C LEU A 132 -10.65 -8.76 -3.88
N TYR A 133 -9.85 -7.80 -4.35
CA TYR A 133 -9.74 -7.49 -5.77
C TYR A 133 -8.35 -6.97 -6.11
N TYR A 134 -7.88 -7.33 -7.30
CA TYR A 134 -6.64 -6.86 -7.92
C TYR A 134 -6.93 -6.35 -9.32
N SER A 135 -6.22 -5.30 -9.74
CA SER A 135 -6.27 -4.81 -11.11
C SER A 135 -4.91 -4.24 -11.55
N GLY A 136 -4.75 -4.05 -12.85
CA GLY A 136 -3.49 -3.59 -13.42
C GLY A 136 -2.35 -4.57 -13.16
N GLU A 137 -1.17 -4.07 -12.89
CA GLU A 137 0.03 -4.87 -12.58
C GLU A 137 -0.20 -5.83 -11.39
N ALA A 138 -0.94 -5.39 -10.38
CA ALA A 138 -1.31 -6.23 -9.24
C ALA A 138 -2.06 -7.52 -9.64
N ASN A 139 -2.70 -7.54 -10.79
CA ASN A 139 -3.39 -8.72 -11.30
C ASN A 139 -2.51 -9.63 -12.18
N ALA A 140 -1.22 -9.41 -12.23
CA ALA A 140 -0.26 -10.29 -12.90
C ALA A 140 -0.24 -11.70 -12.28
N ALA A 141 0.45 -12.63 -12.95
CA ALA A 141 0.54 -14.03 -12.52
C ALA A 141 1.15 -14.18 -11.11
N ILE A 142 2.10 -13.31 -10.76
CA ILE A 142 2.70 -13.27 -9.43
C ILE A 142 1.94 -12.24 -8.59
N LYS A 143 1.22 -12.72 -7.57
CA LYS A 143 0.50 -11.85 -6.63
C LYS A 143 1.44 -11.41 -5.50
N ASP A 144 1.39 -10.12 -5.16
CA ASP A 144 2.08 -9.62 -3.99
C ASP A 144 1.47 -10.20 -2.71
N MET A 145 2.33 -10.57 -1.78
CA MET A 145 1.93 -11.03 -0.44
C MET A 145 1.78 -9.87 0.54
N ALA A 146 2.51 -8.79 0.26
CA ALA A 146 2.51 -7.56 1.05
C ALA A 146 2.90 -6.39 0.16
N ILE A 147 2.39 -5.21 0.51
CA ILE A 147 2.81 -3.94 -0.06
C ILE A 147 3.17 -2.99 1.07
N ASN A 148 4.14 -2.11 0.84
CA ASN A 148 4.49 -1.02 1.76
C ASN A 148 4.52 0.28 0.96
N LEU A 149 3.66 1.21 1.30
CA LEU A 149 3.46 2.46 0.58
C LEU A 149 3.36 3.64 1.57
N PRO A 150 3.52 4.87 1.11
CA PRO A 150 3.89 5.28 -0.25
C PRO A 150 5.37 5.05 -0.56
N PHE A 151 5.76 5.24 -1.83
CA PHE A 151 7.17 5.19 -2.24
C PHE A 151 7.87 6.55 -2.15
N ASP A 152 7.14 7.65 -2.04
CA ASP A 152 7.73 8.98 -1.94
C ASP A 152 8.56 9.10 -0.65
N PRO A 153 9.90 9.32 -0.76
CA PRO A 153 10.77 9.42 0.41
C PRO A 153 10.43 10.60 1.34
N ALA A 154 9.88 11.68 0.80
CA ALA A 154 9.49 12.84 1.59
C ALA A 154 8.25 12.52 2.44
N VAL A 155 7.23 11.88 1.84
CA VAL A 155 6.05 11.43 2.57
C VAL A 155 6.43 10.38 3.61
N GLN A 156 7.31 9.41 3.27
CA GLN A 156 7.81 8.43 4.23
C GLN A 156 8.48 9.08 5.45
N ALA A 157 9.32 10.08 5.21
CA ALA A 157 10.05 10.76 6.29
C ALA A 157 9.16 11.65 7.15
N GLU A 158 8.18 12.33 6.55
CA GLU A 158 7.34 13.32 7.23
C GLU A 158 6.10 12.69 7.87
N VAL A 159 5.47 11.75 7.18
CA VAL A 159 4.18 11.14 7.58
C VAL A 159 4.36 9.68 7.99
N GLY A 160 5.13 8.91 7.24
CA GLY A 160 5.38 7.50 7.50
C GLY A 160 4.96 6.58 6.36
N THR A 161 4.73 5.31 6.68
CA THR A 161 4.33 4.27 5.72
C THR A 161 3.21 3.41 6.27
N ARG A 162 2.52 2.71 5.37
CA ARG A 162 1.56 1.67 5.72
C ARG A 162 1.94 0.36 5.02
N THR A 163 2.07 -0.70 5.81
CA THR A 163 2.26 -2.05 5.29
C THR A 163 0.94 -2.80 5.30
N ILE A 164 0.56 -3.37 4.18
CA ILE A 164 -0.61 -4.25 4.05
C ILE A 164 -0.09 -5.67 3.81
N LEU A 165 -0.37 -6.59 4.75
CA LEU A 165 -0.09 -8.02 4.64
C LEU A 165 -1.34 -8.73 4.11
N MET A 166 -1.25 -9.37 2.95
CA MET A 166 -2.38 -10.02 2.30
C MET A 166 -2.51 -11.49 2.76
N ARG A 167 -3.20 -11.68 3.87
CA ARG A 167 -3.32 -12.97 4.58
C ARG A 167 -3.75 -14.13 3.69
N ASN A 168 -4.80 -13.92 2.89
CA ASN A 168 -5.32 -14.97 2.01
C ASN A 168 -4.32 -15.36 0.92
N VAL A 169 -3.54 -14.43 0.39
CA VAL A 169 -2.47 -14.69 -0.59
C VAL A 169 -1.31 -15.41 0.06
N ILE A 170 -0.88 -14.96 1.24
CA ILE A 170 0.19 -15.62 2.03
C ILE A 170 -0.21 -17.06 2.32
N SER A 171 -1.44 -17.28 2.80
CA SER A 171 -1.95 -18.62 3.09
C SER A 171 -2.03 -19.51 1.85
N ALA A 172 -2.47 -18.95 0.73
CA ALA A 172 -2.53 -19.71 -0.53
C ALA A 172 -1.13 -20.10 -1.01
N LYS A 173 -0.18 -19.16 -1.03
CA LYS A 173 1.22 -19.45 -1.41
C LYS A 173 1.86 -20.48 -0.48
N PHE A 174 1.63 -20.37 0.83
CA PHE A 174 2.14 -21.34 1.78
C PHE A 174 1.56 -22.75 1.51
N ASN A 175 0.26 -22.88 1.42
CA ASN A 175 -0.41 -24.18 1.32
C ASN A 175 -0.22 -24.88 -0.04
N TYR A 176 -0.16 -24.11 -1.13
CA TYR A 176 -0.14 -24.66 -2.49
C TYR A 176 1.23 -24.64 -3.17
N ILE A 177 2.19 -23.89 -2.64
CA ILE A 177 3.52 -23.76 -3.23
C ILE A 177 4.59 -24.19 -2.23
N ILE A 178 4.67 -23.55 -1.06
CA ILE A 178 5.78 -23.76 -0.12
C ILE A 178 5.67 -25.10 0.56
N PHE A 179 4.52 -25.39 1.19
CA PHE A 179 4.32 -26.63 1.94
C PHE A 179 4.45 -27.92 1.11
N PRO A 180 3.97 -27.99 -0.15
CA PRO A 180 4.17 -29.17 -0.98
C PRO A 180 5.59 -29.41 -1.46
N LEU A 181 6.47 -28.39 -1.38
CA LEU A 181 7.87 -28.47 -1.82
C LEU A 181 8.86 -28.78 -0.66
N GLY A 182 8.40 -28.69 0.57
CA GLY A 182 9.18 -28.97 1.80
C GLY A 182 8.89 -30.32 2.36
#